data_a60e9bfe1efc8de6b8a51b3b618e975e
#
_entry.id   a60e9bfe1efc8de6b8a51b3b618e975e
#
_cell.length_a   1.000
_cell.length_b   1.000
_cell.length_c   1.000
_cell.angle_alpha   90.00
_cell.angle_beta   90.00
_cell.angle_gamma   90.00
#
_symmetry.space_group_name_H-M   'P 1'
#
loop_
_entity.id
_entity.type
_entity.pdbx_description
1 polymer ?
#
loop_
_entity_poly.entity_id
_entity_poly.type
_entity_poly.pdbx_seq_one_letter_code
_entity_poly.pdbx_strand_id
1 'polypeptide(L)'
;MIKSNAHKIYFLVFTALLLLALCLVAMHLGAVKFSVAKGFELLFSPDNSNESFVLHHTRIPRIIAALIIGGALSLSGALYQGVIGNPLVRPGILGVLSGASFGAVLAMVLGFNLLGIELFCFIFGLVAMGFALFLSFAFDKNKTILMLILGGIICSSFFGAGVSALKILADPYNTLPNIVFWLMGSLAYIQKLPLLFVAVVFVAIFVLSVLLSRQIDILNLDEESAKSLGISVKKMRILFIIFATLLASSSVALAGMIGWIGLVMPHISRFLLGANHRFMIVGSVLLGGLFLLFCDTIARNAAMSEIPIGIITSVFGVIIFSMVLLVSRKKYD
;
A
#
# COMPACT_ATOMS: atom_id res chain seq x y z
N MET A 1 5.09 -3.26 -24.28
CA MET A 1 5.36 -4.45 -23.44
C MET A 1 6.77 -4.95 -23.72
N ILE A 2 7.58 -5.08 -22.69
CA ILE A 2 8.97 -5.56 -22.80
C ILE A 2 8.92 -7.06 -23.02
N LYS A 3 9.39 -7.55 -24.19
CA LYS A 3 9.28 -8.98 -24.58
C LYS A 3 10.41 -9.83 -24.00
N SER A 4 11.66 -9.34 -24.03
CA SER A 4 12.83 -10.10 -23.58
C SER A 4 13.00 -10.05 -22.05
N ASN A 5 13.35 -11.16 -21.42
CA ASN A 5 13.64 -11.22 -19.99
C ASN A 5 14.83 -10.32 -19.60
N ALA A 6 15.84 -10.20 -20.47
CA ALA A 6 16.96 -9.28 -20.26
C ALA A 6 16.49 -7.83 -20.15
N HIS A 7 15.63 -7.38 -21.06
CA HIS A 7 15.10 -6.02 -21.00
C HIS A 7 14.20 -5.78 -19.77
N LYS A 8 13.48 -6.82 -19.29
CA LYS A 8 12.74 -6.70 -18.01
C LYS A 8 13.67 -6.48 -16.84
N ILE A 9 14.78 -7.20 -16.79
CA ILE A 9 15.81 -7.03 -15.75
C ILE A 9 16.42 -5.63 -15.84
N TYR A 10 16.77 -5.15 -17.03
CA TYR A 10 17.27 -3.78 -17.20
C TYR A 10 16.29 -2.73 -16.71
N PHE A 11 15.00 -2.90 -17.00
CA PHE A 11 13.97 -1.99 -16.49
C PHE A 11 13.88 -2.01 -14.97
N LEU A 12 13.92 -3.19 -14.33
CA LEU A 12 13.92 -3.31 -12.87
C LEU A 12 15.14 -2.67 -12.23
N VAL A 13 16.33 -2.90 -12.80
CA VAL A 13 17.58 -2.27 -12.35
C VAL A 13 17.51 -0.75 -12.50
N PHE A 14 17.05 -0.26 -13.66
CA PHE A 14 16.84 1.17 -13.88
C PHE A 14 15.89 1.79 -12.86
N THR A 15 14.76 1.12 -12.59
CA THR A 15 13.78 1.60 -11.59
C THR A 15 14.37 1.60 -10.19
N ALA A 16 15.19 0.61 -9.83
CA ALA A 16 15.88 0.55 -8.54
C ALA A 16 16.93 1.67 -8.42
N LEU A 17 17.69 1.96 -9.47
CA LEU A 17 18.64 3.10 -9.50
C LEU A 17 17.93 4.45 -9.39
N LEU A 18 16.79 4.60 -10.08
CA LEU A 18 15.96 5.81 -9.97
C LEU A 18 15.41 5.98 -8.55
N LEU A 19 14.99 4.88 -7.91
CA LEU A 19 14.52 4.87 -6.54
C LEU A 19 15.65 5.31 -5.57
N LEU A 20 16.85 4.78 -5.75
CA LEU A 20 18.02 5.17 -4.97
C LEU A 20 18.35 6.67 -5.17
N ALA A 21 18.35 7.15 -6.40
CA ALA A 21 18.54 8.57 -6.69
C ALA A 21 17.48 9.45 -6.01
N LEU A 22 16.20 9.04 -6.04
CA LEU A 22 15.13 9.75 -5.35
C LEU A 22 15.30 9.72 -3.82
N CYS A 23 15.79 8.62 -3.23
CA CYS A 23 16.14 8.56 -1.81
C CYS A 23 17.20 9.61 -1.46
N LEU A 24 18.26 9.73 -2.25
CA LEU A 24 19.31 10.73 -2.06
C LEU A 24 18.75 12.16 -2.15
N VAL A 25 17.90 12.43 -3.13
CA VAL A 25 17.22 13.74 -3.27
C VAL A 25 16.32 14.01 -2.06
N ALA A 26 15.51 13.04 -1.64
CA ALA A 26 14.58 13.17 -0.53
C ALA A 26 15.27 13.40 0.83
N MET A 27 16.53 12.94 0.99
CA MET A 27 17.34 13.22 2.17
C MET A 27 17.73 14.69 2.29
N HIS A 28 17.87 15.41 1.18
CA HIS A 28 18.34 16.80 1.16
C HIS A 28 17.19 17.81 1.12
N LEU A 29 16.02 17.41 0.59
CA LEU A 29 14.84 18.26 0.52
C LEU A 29 14.07 18.27 1.85
N GLY A 30 13.65 19.46 2.30
CA GLY A 30 12.86 19.66 3.52
C GLY A 30 13.09 21.03 4.14
N ALA A 31 12.37 21.34 5.25
CA ALA A 31 12.43 22.63 5.93
C ALA A 31 13.84 22.99 6.44
N VAL A 32 14.56 22.03 7.00
CA VAL A 32 15.97 22.19 7.41
C VAL A 32 16.86 21.94 6.20
N LYS A 33 17.55 22.95 5.72
CA LYS A 33 18.44 22.85 4.54
C LYS A 33 19.87 22.62 4.98
N PHE A 34 20.53 21.62 4.39
CA PHE A 34 21.97 21.39 4.51
C PHE A 34 22.53 20.95 3.16
N SER A 35 23.85 21.16 2.96
CA SER A 35 24.50 20.80 1.70
C SER A 35 24.57 19.30 1.50
N VAL A 36 24.69 18.88 0.24
CA VAL A 36 24.81 17.45 -0.12
C VAL A 36 26.01 16.82 0.58
N ALA A 37 27.16 17.52 0.61
CA ALA A 37 28.36 17.06 1.29
C ALA A 37 28.13 16.85 2.79
N LYS A 38 27.46 17.80 3.48
CA LYS A 38 27.13 17.67 4.91
C LYS A 38 26.17 16.51 5.17
N GLY A 39 25.18 16.29 4.29
CA GLY A 39 24.27 15.16 4.39
C GLY A 39 24.98 13.81 4.31
N PHE A 40 25.95 13.66 3.41
CA PHE A 40 26.78 12.45 3.34
C PHE A 40 27.69 12.29 4.55
N GLU A 41 28.31 13.38 5.04
CA GLU A 41 29.12 13.36 6.25
C GLU A 41 28.30 12.87 7.44
N LEU A 42 27.11 13.44 7.66
CA LEU A 42 26.23 13.09 8.77
C LEU A 42 25.68 11.66 8.71
N LEU A 43 25.56 11.06 7.52
CA LEU A 43 25.19 9.64 7.37
C LEU A 43 26.17 8.69 8.03
N PHE A 44 27.47 8.97 7.90
CA PHE A 44 28.54 8.08 8.37
C PHE A 44 29.18 8.55 9.69
N SER A 45 29.03 9.84 10.00
CA SER A 45 29.59 10.48 11.20
C SER A 45 28.56 11.40 11.84
N PRO A 46 27.52 10.83 12.53
CA PRO A 46 26.49 11.62 13.17
C PRO A 46 27.09 12.48 14.30
N ASP A 47 26.71 13.73 14.34
CA ASP A 47 27.06 14.70 15.37
C ASP A 47 25.83 15.14 16.18
N ASN A 48 26.02 16.02 17.17
CA ASN A 48 24.93 16.55 17.99
C ASN A 48 24.23 17.78 17.35
N SER A 49 24.38 17.99 16.04
CA SER A 49 23.73 19.09 15.33
C SER A 49 22.23 18.83 15.08
N ASN A 50 21.46 19.92 14.90
CA ASN A 50 20.05 19.82 14.52
C ASN A 50 19.90 19.12 13.16
N GLU A 51 20.85 19.30 12.24
CA GLU A 51 20.84 18.62 10.94
C GLU A 51 20.96 17.11 11.10
N SER A 52 21.87 16.63 11.96
CA SER A 52 22.04 15.21 12.27
C SER A 52 20.78 14.63 12.90
N PHE A 53 20.18 15.33 13.85
CA PHE A 53 18.92 14.92 14.48
C PHE A 53 17.80 14.78 13.44
N VAL A 54 17.59 15.79 12.59
CA VAL A 54 16.55 15.77 11.56
C VAL A 54 16.80 14.65 10.55
N LEU A 55 18.04 14.41 10.16
CA LEU A 55 18.38 13.36 9.22
C LEU A 55 18.04 11.98 9.78
N HIS A 56 18.50 11.65 10.99
CA HIS A 56 18.39 10.30 11.56
C HIS A 56 17.06 9.99 12.24
N HIS A 57 16.37 11.02 12.77
CA HIS A 57 15.12 10.83 13.52
C HIS A 57 13.86 11.17 12.73
N THR A 58 14.01 11.92 11.62
CA THR A 58 12.85 12.31 10.81
C THR A 58 12.97 11.83 9.38
N ARG A 59 14.03 12.18 8.65
CA ARG A 59 14.10 11.94 7.20
C ARG A 59 14.32 10.48 6.85
N ILE A 60 15.34 9.84 7.44
CA ILE A 60 15.65 8.43 7.15
C ILE A 60 14.46 7.50 7.51
N PRO A 61 13.86 7.56 8.72
CA PRO A 61 12.70 6.73 9.02
C PRO A 61 11.53 6.96 8.07
N ARG A 62 11.30 8.21 7.67
CA ARG A 62 10.22 8.58 6.76
C ARG A 62 10.46 8.07 5.32
N ILE A 63 11.70 8.15 4.81
CA ILE A 63 12.07 7.57 3.52
C ILE A 63 11.87 6.06 3.54
N ILE A 64 12.38 5.37 4.57
CA ILE A 64 12.20 3.93 4.74
C ILE A 64 10.70 3.57 4.80
N ALA A 65 9.90 4.33 5.55
CA ALA A 65 8.46 4.14 5.62
C ALA A 65 7.78 4.30 4.25
N ALA A 66 8.16 5.32 3.48
CA ALA A 66 7.63 5.52 2.13
C ALA A 66 7.92 4.33 1.22
N LEU A 67 9.14 3.77 1.27
CA LEU A 67 9.52 2.60 0.49
C LEU A 67 8.72 1.35 0.89
N ILE A 68 8.64 1.08 2.20
CA ILE A 68 7.96 -0.09 2.75
C ILE A 68 6.46 -0.01 2.50
N ILE A 69 5.81 1.10 2.85
CA ILE A 69 4.36 1.29 2.73
C ILE A 69 3.95 1.34 1.26
N GLY A 70 4.69 2.07 0.42
CA GLY A 70 4.43 2.14 -1.01
C GLY A 70 4.58 0.78 -1.68
N GLY A 71 5.64 0.03 -1.34
CA GLY A 71 5.87 -1.34 -1.78
C GLY A 71 4.79 -2.30 -1.29
N ALA A 72 4.40 -2.22 0.00
CA ALA A 72 3.40 -3.08 0.61
C ALA A 72 2.00 -2.86 0.02
N LEU A 73 1.57 -1.62 -0.14
CA LEU A 73 0.27 -1.30 -0.77
C LEU A 73 0.23 -1.74 -2.24
N SER A 74 1.33 -1.54 -2.97
CA SER A 74 1.43 -1.99 -4.35
C SER A 74 1.43 -3.52 -4.45
N LEU A 75 2.17 -4.22 -3.60
CA LEU A 75 2.17 -5.68 -3.53
C LEU A 75 0.78 -6.22 -3.15
N SER A 76 0.12 -5.63 -2.16
CA SER A 76 -1.25 -5.97 -1.79
C SER A 76 -2.19 -5.88 -2.99
N GLY A 77 -2.10 -4.79 -3.75
CA GLY A 77 -2.87 -4.61 -4.98
C GLY A 77 -2.55 -5.67 -6.04
N ALA A 78 -1.27 -5.97 -6.25
CA ALA A 78 -0.83 -6.99 -7.20
C ALA A 78 -1.39 -8.38 -6.87
N LEU A 79 -1.39 -8.75 -5.58
CA LEU A 79 -1.93 -10.02 -5.10
C LEU A 79 -3.45 -10.08 -5.28
N TYR A 80 -4.19 -9.02 -4.91
CA TYR A 80 -5.64 -8.96 -5.14
C TYR A 80 -5.98 -9.05 -6.62
N GLN A 81 -5.28 -8.31 -7.48
CA GLN A 81 -5.48 -8.37 -8.93
C GLN A 81 -5.18 -9.76 -9.50
N GLY A 82 -4.12 -10.43 -9.01
CA GLY A 82 -3.76 -11.78 -9.42
C GLY A 82 -4.80 -12.83 -9.00
N VAL A 83 -5.29 -12.75 -7.75
CA VAL A 83 -6.26 -13.71 -7.20
C VAL A 83 -7.65 -13.56 -7.81
N ILE A 84 -8.07 -12.32 -8.06
CA ILE A 84 -9.40 -12.01 -8.60
C ILE A 84 -9.41 -12.07 -10.14
N GLY A 85 -8.22 -12.08 -10.78
CA GLY A 85 -8.11 -12.08 -12.24
C GLY A 85 -8.57 -10.77 -12.89
N ASN A 86 -8.65 -9.68 -12.12
CA ASN A 86 -9.10 -8.38 -12.60
C ASN A 86 -8.09 -7.27 -12.25
N PRO A 87 -7.50 -6.59 -13.24
CA PRO A 87 -6.47 -5.58 -13.02
C PRO A 87 -7.00 -4.27 -12.39
N LEU A 88 -8.31 -4.09 -12.27
CA LEU A 88 -8.94 -2.90 -11.67
C LEU A 88 -9.23 -3.07 -10.17
N VAL A 89 -8.90 -4.23 -9.61
CA VAL A 89 -9.10 -4.50 -8.18
C VAL A 89 -8.04 -3.75 -7.36
N ARG A 90 -8.48 -3.21 -6.23
CA ARG A 90 -7.63 -2.49 -5.26
C ARG A 90 -7.78 -3.08 -3.85
N PRO A 91 -6.82 -2.84 -2.93
CA PRO A 91 -6.87 -3.37 -1.56
C PRO A 91 -8.15 -3.07 -0.78
N GLY A 92 -8.83 -1.97 -1.09
CA GLY A 92 -10.10 -1.59 -0.44
C GLY A 92 -11.32 -2.39 -0.87
N ILE A 93 -11.24 -3.24 -1.91
CA ILE A 93 -12.43 -3.90 -2.48
C ILE A 93 -13.09 -4.90 -1.52
N LEU A 94 -12.31 -5.46 -0.58
CA LEU A 94 -12.83 -6.37 0.46
C LEU A 94 -13.20 -5.66 1.77
N GLY A 95 -13.33 -4.34 1.76
CA GLY A 95 -13.67 -3.57 2.95
C GLY A 95 -12.54 -3.39 3.98
N VAL A 96 -11.34 -3.91 3.70
CA VAL A 96 -10.20 -3.88 4.61
C VAL A 96 -9.83 -2.46 5.03
N LEU A 97 -9.77 -1.53 4.07
CA LEU A 97 -9.44 -0.12 4.37
C LEU A 97 -10.52 0.54 5.22
N SER A 98 -11.80 0.25 4.97
CA SER A 98 -12.92 0.79 5.76
C SER A 98 -12.92 0.25 7.19
N GLY A 99 -12.67 -1.07 7.36
CA GLY A 99 -12.54 -1.68 8.68
C GLY A 99 -11.34 -1.14 9.46
N ALA A 100 -10.18 -1.03 8.81
CA ALA A 100 -8.98 -0.45 9.40
C ALA A 100 -9.23 1.01 9.86
N SER A 101 -9.89 1.81 9.04
CA SER A 101 -10.29 3.18 9.37
C SER A 101 -11.27 3.23 10.54
N PHE A 102 -12.25 2.34 10.58
CA PHE A 102 -13.17 2.24 11.71
C PHE A 102 -12.43 1.93 13.01
N GLY A 103 -11.52 0.95 12.99
CA GLY A 103 -10.71 0.59 14.16
C GLY A 103 -9.89 1.77 14.67
N ALA A 104 -9.19 2.49 13.79
CA ALA A 104 -8.41 3.66 14.16
C ALA A 104 -9.29 4.78 14.77
N VAL A 105 -10.40 5.10 14.10
CA VAL A 105 -11.33 6.14 14.59
C VAL A 105 -11.96 5.74 15.93
N LEU A 106 -12.33 4.48 16.10
CA LEU A 106 -12.83 3.96 17.37
C LEU A 106 -11.80 4.13 18.50
N ALA A 107 -10.54 3.78 18.25
CA ALA A 107 -9.46 3.94 19.21
C ALA A 107 -9.23 5.43 19.58
N MET A 108 -9.30 6.32 18.59
CA MET A 108 -9.18 7.77 18.83
C MET A 108 -10.33 8.31 19.71
N VAL A 109 -11.56 7.90 19.44
CA VAL A 109 -12.74 8.31 20.23
C VAL A 109 -12.66 7.77 21.67
N LEU A 110 -12.10 6.55 21.85
CA LEU A 110 -11.87 5.94 23.16
C LEU A 110 -10.62 6.51 23.89
N GLY A 111 -9.87 7.43 23.27
CA GLY A 111 -8.71 8.09 23.88
C GLY A 111 -7.45 7.20 23.96
N PHE A 112 -7.32 6.19 23.10
CA PHE A 112 -6.10 5.38 23.03
C PHE A 112 -4.91 6.19 22.49
N ASN A 113 -3.71 5.83 22.91
CA ASN A 113 -2.46 6.36 22.37
C ASN A 113 -2.21 5.84 20.94
N LEU A 114 -1.16 6.35 20.28
CA LEU A 114 -0.85 6.01 18.89
C LEU A 114 -0.70 4.49 18.66
N LEU A 115 -0.04 3.76 19.57
CA LEU A 115 0.08 2.29 19.45
C LEU A 115 -1.28 1.60 19.54
N GLY A 116 -2.18 2.08 20.39
CA GLY A 116 -3.55 1.57 20.46
C GLY A 116 -4.31 1.83 19.17
N ILE A 117 -4.18 3.02 18.58
CA ILE A 117 -4.79 3.36 17.29
C ILE A 117 -4.28 2.43 16.19
N GLU A 118 -2.98 2.19 16.10
CA GLU A 118 -2.36 1.30 15.12
C GLU A 118 -2.84 -0.15 15.30
N LEU A 119 -2.92 -0.64 16.54
CA LEU A 119 -3.39 -1.98 16.85
C LEU A 119 -4.86 -2.19 16.49
N PHE A 120 -5.74 -1.25 16.87
CA PHE A 120 -7.16 -1.31 16.51
C PHE A 120 -7.35 -1.24 15.00
N CYS A 121 -6.62 -0.37 14.32
CA CYS A 121 -6.61 -0.26 12.86
C CYS A 121 -6.27 -1.61 12.20
N PHE A 122 -5.19 -2.25 12.65
CA PHE A 122 -4.74 -3.55 12.14
C PHE A 122 -5.78 -4.66 12.40
N ILE A 123 -6.27 -4.77 13.64
CA ILE A 123 -7.25 -5.79 14.04
C ILE A 123 -8.55 -5.62 13.23
N PHE A 124 -9.10 -4.42 13.16
CA PHE A 124 -10.36 -4.19 12.46
C PHE A 124 -10.22 -4.32 10.93
N GLY A 125 -9.04 -4.11 10.36
CA GLY A 125 -8.76 -4.47 8.99
C GLY A 125 -8.88 -5.98 8.73
N LEU A 126 -8.37 -6.82 9.65
CA LEU A 126 -8.51 -8.28 9.59
C LEU A 126 -9.96 -8.72 9.86
N VAL A 127 -10.63 -8.10 10.83
CA VAL A 127 -12.06 -8.35 11.10
C VAL A 127 -12.91 -8.05 9.87
N ALA A 128 -12.65 -6.94 9.19
CA ALA A 128 -13.36 -6.57 7.96
C ALA A 128 -13.16 -7.61 6.84
N MET A 129 -11.92 -8.10 6.66
CA MET A 129 -11.67 -9.20 5.72
C MET A 129 -12.46 -10.45 6.11
N GLY A 130 -12.41 -10.85 7.39
CA GLY A 130 -13.16 -12.00 7.91
C GLY A 130 -14.66 -11.85 7.68
N PHE A 131 -15.21 -10.66 7.91
CA PHE A 131 -16.62 -10.34 7.67
C PHE A 131 -16.99 -10.41 6.19
N ALA A 132 -16.16 -9.85 5.29
CA ALA A 132 -16.38 -9.94 3.85
C ALA A 132 -16.35 -11.40 3.35
N LEU A 133 -15.40 -12.21 3.84
CA LEU A 133 -15.34 -13.64 3.54
C LEU A 133 -16.55 -14.40 4.09
N PHE A 134 -16.96 -14.11 5.32
CA PHE A 134 -18.14 -14.71 5.93
C PHE A 134 -19.39 -14.44 5.10
N LEU A 135 -19.64 -13.19 4.70
CA LEU A 135 -20.76 -12.83 3.83
C LEU A 135 -20.67 -13.56 2.49
N SER A 136 -19.51 -13.60 1.87
CA SER A 136 -19.31 -14.32 0.61
C SER A 136 -19.67 -15.79 0.73
N PHE A 137 -19.28 -16.46 1.83
CA PHE A 137 -19.56 -17.88 2.07
C PHE A 137 -21.02 -18.14 2.48
N ALA A 138 -21.64 -17.21 3.17
CA ALA A 138 -23.05 -17.34 3.59
C ALA A 138 -24.01 -17.22 2.40
N PHE A 139 -23.71 -16.35 1.43
CA PHE A 139 -24.60 -16.09 0.29
C PHE A 139 -24.33 -16.99 -0.92
N ASP A 140 -23.14 -17.58 -1.04
CA ASP A 140 -22.81 -18.44 -2.20
C ASP A 140 -21.96 -19.66 -1.78
N LYS A 141 -22.56 -20.83 -1.86
CA LYS A 141 -21.88 -22.12 -1.62
C LYS A 141 -20.75 -22.39 -2.65
N ASN A 142 -20.88 -21.87 -3.86
CA ASN A 142 -19.89 -22.03 -4.93
C ASN A 142 -18.69 -21.08 -4.80
N LYS A 143 -18.76 -20.11 -3.89
CA LYS A 143 -17.62 -19.21 -3.54
C LYS A 143 -17.09 -18.43 -4.72
N THR A 144 -17.99 -17.87 -5.51
CA THR A 144 -17.65 -17.08 -6.68
C THR A 144 -16.91 -15.79 -6.29
N ILE A 145 -16.05 -15.32 -7.18
CA ILE A 145 -15.34 -14.03 -7.03
C ILE A 145 -16.34 -12.88 -6.92
N LEU A 146 -17.47 -12.97 -7.62
CA LEU A 146 -18.52 -11.95 -7.57
C LEU A 146 -19.05 -11.77 -6.15
N MET A 147 -19.36 -12.87 -5.44
CA MET A 147 -19.86 -12.79 -4.05
C MET A 147 -18.80 -12.28 -3.08
N LEU A 148 -17.53 -12.52 -3.34
CA LEU A 148 -16.45 -11.93 -2.55
C LEU A 148 -16.41 -10.40 -2.70
N ILE A 149 -16.56 -9.90 -3.92
CA ILE A 149 -16.64 -8.46 -4.21
C ILE A 149 -17.86 -7.82 -3.56
N LEU A 150 -19.04 -8.46 -3.70
CA LEU A 150 -20.29 -7.98 -3.08
C LEU A 150 -20.19 -7.96 -1.55
N GLY A 151 -19.66 -9.03 -0.94
CA GLY A 151 -19.37 -9.08 0.49
C GLY A 151 -18.46 -7.95 0.95
N GLY A 152 -17.45 -7.63 0.14
CA GLY A 152 -16.55 -6.50 0.40
C GLY A 152 -17.22 -5.13 0.31
N ILE A 153 -18.13 -4.93 -0.65
CA ILE A 153 -18.94 -3.71 -0.77
C ILE A 153 -19.84 -3.52 0.45
N ILE A 154 -20.55 -4.57 0.88
CA ILE A 154 -21.38 -4.54 2.08
C ILE A 154 -20.53 -4.23 3.32
N CYS A 155 -19.39 -4.91 3.45
CA CYS A 155 -18.45 -4.69 4.54
C CYS A 155 -17.94 -3.23 4.56
N SER A 156 -17.56 -2.68 3.40
CA SER A 156 -17.11 -1.28 3.27
C SER A 156 -18.19 -0.30 3.70
N SER A 157 -19.44 -0.53 3.29
CA SER A 157 -20.57 0.32 3.65
C SER A 157 -20.85 0.26 5.15
N PHE A 158 -20.82 -0.93 5.76
CA PHE A 158 -21.04 -1.12 7.18
C PHE A 158 -20.01 -0.36 8.03
N PHE A 159 -18.70 -0.60 7.78
CA PHE A 159 -17.64 0.09 8.51
C PHE A 159 -17.58 1.59 8.18
N GLY A 160 -17.91 1.99 6.95
CA GLY A 160 -17.99 3.39 6.56
C GLY A 160 -19.10 4.14 7.31
N ALA A 161 -20.26 3.53 7.49
CA ALA A 161 -21.32 4.07 8.33
C ALA A 161 -20.87 4.17 9.80
N GLY A 162 -20.16 3.16 10.31
CA GLY A 162 -19.53 3.20 11.64
C GLY A 162 -18.56 4.35 11.83
N VAL A 163 -17.68 4.61 10.86
CA VAL A 163 -16.79 5.79 10.87
C VAL A 163 -17.58 7.09 10.94
N SER A 164 -18.65 7.20 10.16
CA SER A 164 -19.50 8.40 10.15
C SER A 164 -20.20 8.61 11.50
N ALA A 165 -20.72 7.55 12.11
CA ALA A 165 -21.32 7.61 13.44
C ALA A 165 -20.30 8.04 14.53
N LEU A 166 -19.08 7.47 14.50
CA LEU A 166 -18.03 7.84 15.45
C LEU A 166 -17.58 9.30 15.29
N LYS A 167 -17.58 9.85 14.07
CA LYS A 167 -17.28 11.27 13.83
C LYS A 167 -18.31 12.21 14.48
N ILE A 168 -19.59 11.79 14.52
CA ILE A 168 -20.64 12.58 15.19
C ILE A 168 -20.47 12.56 16.71
N LEU A 169 -19.97 11.43 17.25
CA LEU A 169 -19.74 11.29 18.69
C LEU A 169 -18.42 11.88 19.16
N ALA A 170 -17.49 12.19 18.24
CA ALA A 170 -16.18 12.72 18.58
C ALA A 170 -16.25 14.17 19.03
N ASP A 171 -15.38 14.55 20.00
CA ASP A 171 -15.20 15.94 20.39
C ASP A 171 -14.84 16.80 19.17
N PRO A 172 -15.65 17.87 18.88
CA PRO A 172 -15.51 18.67 17.66
C PRO A 172 -14.24 19.51 17.64
N TYR A 173 -13.64 19.81 18.79
CA TYR A 173 -12.50 20.72 18.86
C TYR A 173 -11.13 20.01 18.83
N ASN A 174 -11.05 18.77 19.32
CA ASN A 174 -9.81 18.02 19.41
C ASN A 174 -9.83 16.70 18.62
N THR A 175 -10.77 15.82 18.93
CA THR A 175 -10.76 14.44 18.38
C THR A 175 -11.19 14.41 16.91
N LEU A 176 -12.22 15.16 16.53
CA LEU A 176 -12.73 15.17 15.16
C LEU A 176 -11.70 15.70 14.14
N PRO A 177 -11.00 16.83 14.37
CA PRO A 177 -9.95 17.29 13.48
C PRO A 177 -8.81 16.27 13.32
N ASN A 178 -8.40 15.61 14.41
CA ASN A 178 -7.38 14.56 14.38
C ASN A 178 -7.83 13.34 13.56
N ILE A 179 -9.08 12.91 13.70
CA ILE A 179 -9.67 11.83 12.88
C ILE A 179 -9.64 12.22 11.40
N VAL A 180 -10.07 13.43 11.07
CA VAL A 180 -10.10 13.89 9.67
C VAL A 180 -8.69 13.91 9.08
N PHE A 181 -7.73 14.47 9.82
CA PHE A 181 -6.33 14.52 9.36
C PHE A 181 -5.73 13.11 9.21
N TRP A 182 -5.95 12.21 10.18
CA TRP A 182 -5.44 10.85 10.13
C TRP A 182 -6.01 10.06 8.92
N LEU A 183 -7.30 10.24 8.65
CA LEU A 183 -7.95 9.59 7.50
C LEU A 183 -7.41 10.06 6.14
N MET A 184 -6.76 11.22 6.07
CA MET A 184 -6.11 11.71 4.86
C MET A 184 -4.73 11.09 4.60
N GLY A 185 -4.17 10.39 5.60
CA GLY A 185 -2.87 9.72 5.53
C GLY A 185 -1.67 10.67 5.68
N SER A 186 -0.67 10.23 6.44
CA SER A 186 0.56 10.98 6.68
C SER A 186 1.72 10.05 7.02
N LEU A 187 2.94 10.46 6.66
CA LEU A 187 4.19 9.82 7.10
C LEU A 187 4.94 10.66 8.15
N ALA A 188 4.31 11.70 8.72
CA ALA A 188 4.97 12.64 9.64
C ALA A 188 5.31 12.02 11.00
N TYR A 189 4.52 11.06 11.48
CA TYR A 189 4.61 10.53 12.85
C TYR A 189 5.01 9.05 12.89
N ILE A 190 5.93 8.64 12.00
CA ILE A 190 6.38 7.25 11.92
C ILE A 190 7.22 6.88 13.16
N GLN A 191 6.78 5.88 13.89
CA GLN A 191 7.52 5.28 15.01
C GLN A 191 8.40 4.12 14.54
N LYS A 192 9.59 3.98 15.12
CA LYS A 192 10.59 2.96 14.70
C LYS A 192 10.10 1.53 14.91
N LEU A 193 9.45 1.23 16.05
CA LEU A 193 9.02 -0.14 16.38
C LEU A 193 7.88 -0.62 15.48
N PRO A 194 6.76 0.13 15.29
CA PRO A 194 5.74 -0.23 14.32
C PRO A 194 6.26 -0.32 12.88
N LEU A 195 7.17 0.58 12.48
CA LEU A 195 7.81 0.52 11.16
C LEU A 195 8.59 -0.78 10.98
N LEU A 196 9.34 -1.22 11.98
CA LEU A 196 10.07 -2.49 11.94
C LEU A 196 9.12 -3.68 11.79
N PHE A 197 8.00 -3.69 12.53
CA PHE A 197 6.98 -4.72 12.39
C PHE A 197 6.42 -4.79 10.96
N VAL A 198 6.02 -3.64 10.41
CA VAL A 198 5.50 -3.57 9.03
C VAL A 198 6.58 -3.99 8.02
N ALA A 199 7.83 -3.62 8.23
CA ALA A 199 8.95 -4.03 7.39
C ALA A 199 9.15 -5.55 7.38
N VAL A 200 9.11 -6.19 8.53
CA VAL A 200 9.23 -7.66 8.65
C VAL A 200 8.07 -8.35 7.95
N VAL A 201 6.83 -7.93 8.19
CA VAL A 201 5.64 -8.46 7.52
C VAL A 201 5.74 -8.27 6.00
N PHE A 202 6.12 -7.08 5.56
CA PHE A 202 6.29 -6.78 4.13
C PHE A 202 7.36 -7.66 3.47
N VAL A 203 8.55 -7.74 4.04
CA VAL A 203 9.66 -8.53 3.47
C VAL A 203 9.29 -10.01 3.43
N ALA A 204 8.71 -10.56 4.50
CA ALA A 204 8.29 -11.96 4.55
C ALA A 204 7.26 -12.26 3.44
N ILE A 205 6.21 -11.44 3.33
CA ILE A 205 5.16 -11.63 2.32
C ILE A 205 5.71 -11.39 0.91
N PHE A 206 6.59 -10.40 0.71
CA PHE A 206 7.22 -10.15 -0.58
C PHE A 206 8.03 -11.35 -1.07
N VAL A 207 8.90 -11.90 -0.22
CA VAL A 207 9.70 -13.09 -0.55
C VAL A 207 8.78 -14.28 -0.87
N LEU A 208 7.79 -14.56 -0.02
CA LEU A 208 6.83 -15.63 -0.26
C LEU A 208 6.04 -15.42 -1.56
N SER A 209 5.62 -14.18 -1.86
CA SER A 209 4.88 -13.87 -3.09
C SER A 209 5.73 -14.05 -4.35
N VAL A 210 7.02 -13.76 -4.30
CA VAL A 210 7.96 -14.01 -5.41
C VAL A 210 8.19 -15.51 -5.60
N LEU A 211 8.39 -16.26 -4.52
CA LEU A 211 8.56 -17.72 -4.55
C LEU A 211 7.30 -18.43 -5.05
N LEU A 212 6.12 -17.95 -4.67
CA LEU A 212 4.81 -18.49 -5.05
C LEU A 212 4.22 -17.80 -6.29
N SER A 213 4.98 -16.99 -7.02
CA SER A 213 4.47 -16.23 -8.18
C SER A 213 3.86 -17.12 -9.27
N ARG A 214 4.43 -18.30 -9.48
CA ARG A 214 3.88 -19.29 -10.45
C ARG A 214 2.49 -19.76 -10.04
N GLN A 215 2.21 -19.92 -8.77
CA GLN A 215 0.90 -20.31 -8.26
C GLN A 215 -0.15 -19.22 -8.56
N ILE A 216 0.23 -17.93 -8.50
CA ILE A 216 -0.67 -16.83 -8.87
C ILE A 216 -0.97 -16.87 -10.37
N ASP A 217 0.02 -17.18 -11.21
CA ASP A 217 -0.20 -17.34 -12.67
C ASP A 217 -1.20 -18.49 -12.94
N ILE A 218 -1.10 -19.59 -12.21
CA ILE A 218 -1.99 -20.76 -12.34
C ILE A 218 -3.40 -20.46 -11.84
N LEU A 219 -3.60 -19.58 -10.83
CA LEU A 219 -4.93 -19.18 -10.37
C LEU A 219 -5.78 -18.46 -11.44
N ASN A 220 -5.16 -17.97 -12.50
CA ASN A 220 -5.83 -17.33 -13.64
C ASN A 220 -6.19 -18.33 -14.77
N LEU A 221 -5.85 -19.60 -14.62
CA LEU A 221 -6.33 -20.68 -15.47
C LEU A 221 -7.69 -21.16 -14.98
N ASP A 222 -8.36 -21.98 -15.80
CA ASP A 222 -9.57 -22.68 -15.40
C ASP A 222 -9.28 -23.67 -14.24
N GLU A 223 -10.32 -23.97 -13.46
CA GLU A 223 -10.17 -24.75 -12.22
C GLU A 223 -9.67 -26.20 -12.48
N GLU A 224 -10.05 -26.79 -13.61
CA GLU A 224 -9.63 -28.14 -13.99
C GLU A 224 -8.14 -28.18 -14.32
N SER A 225 -7.65 -27.22 -15.12
CA SER A 225 -6.23 -27.08 -15.44
C SER A 225 -5.39 -26.81 -14.20
N ALA A 226 -5.86 -25.98 -13.28
CA ALA A 226 -5.14 -25.72 -12.04
C ALA A 226 -5.06 -26.95 -11.13
N LYS A 227 -6.14 -27.76 -11.05
CA LYS A 227 -6.16 -29.02 -10.29
C LYS A 227 -5.23 -30.06 -10.90
N SER A 228 -5.17 -30.17 -12.23
CA SER A 228 -4.25 -31.10 -12.93
C SER A 228 -2.78 -30.79 -12.65
N LEU A 229 -2.46 -29.53 -12.37
CA LEU A 229 -1.14 -29.07 -11.93
C LEU A 229 -0.88 -29.26 -10.42
N GLY A 230 -1.79 -29.93 -9.70
CA GLY A 230 -1.66 -30.23 -8.28
C GLY A 230 -1.92 -29.05 -7.34
N ILE A 231 -2.51 -27.94 -7.83
CA ILE A 231 -2.74 -26.73 -7.04
C ILE A 231 -4.17 -26.66 -6.55
N SER A 232 -4.34 -26.51 -5.22
CA SER A 232 -5.63 -26.20 -4.62
C SER A 232 -5.95 -24.72 -4.78
N VAL A 233 -6.72 -24.38 -5.83
CA VAL A 233 -7.14 -23.00 -6.15
C VAL A 233 -7.71 -22.30 -4.94
N LYS A 234 -8.59 -22.96 -4.17
CA LYS A 234 -9.24 -22.39 -2.99
C LYS A 234 -8.24 -22.03 -1.89
N LYS A 235 -7.29 -22.93 -1.56
CA LYS A 235 -6.29 -22.69 -0.51
C LYS A 235 -5.35 -21.56 -0.90
N MET A 236 -4.87 -21.55 -2.14
CA MET A 236 -3.97 -20.51 -2.64
C MET A 236 -4.66 -19.15 -2.71
N ARG A 237 -5.93 -19.10 -3.14
CA ARG A 237 -6.70 -17.86 -3.16
C ARG A 237 -6.85 -17.24 -1.76
N ILE A 238 -7.21 -18.05 -0.77
CA ILE A 238 -7.33 -17.59 0.62
C ILE A 238 -5.97 -17.11 1.14
N LEU A 239 -4.88 -17.85 0.90
CA LEU A 239 -3.54 -17.47 1.33
C LEU A 239 -3.13 -16.09 0.80
N PHE A 240 -3.29 -15.85 -0.50
CA PHE A 240 -2.92 -14.56 -1.08
C PHE A 240 -3.85 -13.42 -0.65
N ILE A 241 -5.14 -13.69 -0.39
CA ILE A 241 -6.04 -12.71 0.22
C ILE A 241 -5.56 -12.33 1.62
N ILE A 242 -5.14 -13.30 2.44
CA ILE A 242 -4.56 -13.03 3.77
C ILE A 242 -3.29 -12.19 3.63
N PHE A 243 -2.36 -12.54 2.74
CA PHE A 243 -1.15 -11.77 2.48
C PHE A 243 -1.46 -10.33 2.08
N ALA A 244 -2.35 -10.16 1.12
CA ALA A 244 -2.75 -8.84 0.64
C ALA A 244 -3.42 -8.00 1.72
N THR A 245 -4.24 -8.62 2.58
CA THR A 245 -4.90 -7.96 3.72
C THR A 245 -3.90 -7.55 4.80
N LEU A 246 -2.98 -8.43 5.18
CA LEU A 246 -1.93 -8.13 6.15
C LEU A 246 -1.10 -6.93 5.71
N LEU A 247 -0.70 -6.87 4.43
CA LEU A 247 0.02 -5.74 3.85
C LEU A 247 -0.79 -4.45 3.88
N ALA A 248 -2.06 -4.51 3.48
CA ALA A 248 -2.92 -3.33 3.47
C ALA A 248 -3.21 -2.82 4.89
N SER A 249 -3.62 -3.70 5.81
CA SER A 249 -3.96 -3.31 7.19
C SER A 249 -2.75 -2.74 7.94
N SER A 250 -1.58 -3.37 7.82
CA SER A 250 -0.36 -2.88 8.47
C SER A 250 0.10 -1.54 7.89
N SER A 251 -0.05 -1.35 6.57
CA SER A 251 0.29 -0.07 5.93
C SER A 251 -0.65 1.06 6.37
N VAL A 252 -1.96 0.80 6.46
CA VAL A 252 -2.95 1.77 6.92
C VAL A 252 -2.77 2.09 8.40
N ALA A 253 -2.46 1.09 9.23
CA ALA A 253 -2.17 1.30 10.65
C ALA A 253 -1.02 2.30 10.86
N LEU A 254 0.02 2.21 10.06
CA LEU A 254 1.23 3.04 10.19
C LEU A 254 1.09 4.44 9.57
N ALA A 255 0.34 4.59 8.48
CA ALA A 255 0.33 5.82 7.68
C ALA A 255 -1.05 6.39 7.38
N GLY A 256 -2.12 5.82 7.94
CA GLY A 256 -3.49 6.19 7.57
C GLY A 256 -3.86 5.73 6.16
N MET A 257 -4.94 6.28 5.61
CA MET A 257 -5.44 5.87 4.30
C MET A 257 -4.63 6.51 3.16
N ILE A 258 -3.90 5.67 2.42
CA ILE A 258 -3.21 6.06 1.19
C ILE A 258 -3.83 5.30 0.02
N GLY A 259 -4.49 6.04 -0.86
CA GLY A 259 -5.17 5.48 -2.03
C GLY A 259 -4.28 5.36 -3.26
N TRP A 260 -4.84 4.79 -4.34
CA TRP A 260 -4.30 4.71 -5.70
C TRP A 260 -3.09 3.80 -5.91
N ILE A 261 -2.13 3.71 -4.98
CA ILE A 261 -0.89 2.95 -5.13
C ILE A 261 -1.17 1.49 -5.49
N GLY A 262 -2.04 0.83 -4.71
CA GLY A 262 -2.39 -0.58 -4.93
C GLY A 262 -3.25 -0.86 -6.17
N LEU A 263 -3.72 0.17 -6.86
CA LEU A 263 -4.40 0.05 -8.14
C LEU A 263 -3.43 0.32 -9.30
N VAL A 264 -2.76 1.46 -9.22
CA VAL A 264 -2.04 2.04 -10.36
C VAL A 264 -0.69 1.36 -10.58
N MET A 265 0.09 1.14 -9.51
CA MET A 265 1.46 0.64 -9.67
C MET A 265 1.52 -0.81 -10.16
N PRO A 266 0.68 -1.77 -9.68
CA PRO A 266 0.61 -3.09 -10.28
C PRO A 266 0.13 -3.07 -11.73
N HIS A 267 -0.80 -2.18 -12.07
CA HIS A 267 -1.31 -2.02 -13.43
C HIS A 267 -0.19 -1.56 -14.37
N ILE A 268 0.59 -0.54 -13.98
CA ILE A 268 1.76 -0.07 -14.73
C ILE A 268 2.81 -1.19 -14.88
N SER A 269 3.11 -1.89 -13.78
CA SER A 269 4.07 -2.98 -13.79
C SER A 269 3.64 -4.07 -14.78
N ARG A 270 2.37 -4.47 -14.77
CA ARG A 270 1.80 -5.44 -15.72
C ARG A 270 1.86 -4.94 -17.15
N PHE A 271 1.56 -3.66 -17.39
CA PHE A 271 1.62 -3.05 -18.73
C PHE A 271 3.04 -3.08 -19.30
N LEU A 272 4.05 -2.83 -18.48
CA LEU A 272 5.46 -2.77 -18.90
C LEU A 272 6.11 -4.15 -18.95
N LEU A 273 5.99 -4.94 -17.87
CA LEU A 273 6.72 -6.21 -17.68
C LEU A 273 5.93 -7.45 -18.12
N GLY A 274 4.64 -7.29 -18.41
CA GLY A 274 3.75 -8.36 -18.83
C GLY A 274 3.06 -9.06 -17.67
N ALA A 275 2.31 -10.14 -17.99
CA ALA A 275 1.43 -10.83 -17.05
C ALA A 275 2.17 -11.79 -16.09
N ASN A 276 3.44 -12.12 -16.35
CA ASN A 276 4.21 -13.02 -15.47
C ASN A 276 4.41 -12.38 -14.09
N HIS A 277 3.80 -12.97 -13.07
CA HIS A 277 3.77 -12.40 -11.72
C HIS A 277 5.15 -12.29 -11.07
N ARG A 278 6.13 -13.10 -11.46
CA ARG A 278 7.49 -13.00 -10.93
C ARG A 278 8.12 -11.63 -11.18
N PHE A 279 8.05 -11.12 -12.41
CA PHE A 279 8.57 -9.80 -12.76
C PHE A 279 7.61 -8.68 -12.35
N MET A 280 6.29 -8.92 -12.50
CA MET A 280 5.26 -7.95 -12.17
C MET A 280 5.25 -7.59 -10.69
N ILE A 281 5.40 -8.54 -9.76
CA ILE A 281 5.47 -8.30 -8.32
C ILE A 281 6.66 -7.41 -7.96
N VAL A 282 7.86 -7.76 -8.45
CA VAL A 282 9.08 -6.97 -8.17
C VAL A 282 8.94 -5.55 -8.72
N GLY A 283 8.49 -5.43 -9.97
CA GLY A 283 8.25 -4.12 -10.59
C GLY A 283 7.19 -3.30 -9.84
N SER A 284 6.11 -3.94 -9.37
CA SER A 284 5.07 -3.28 -8.58
C SER A 284 5.61 -2.70 -7.28
N VAL A 285 6.41 -3.46 -6.57
CA VAL A 285 7.02 -3.04 -5.30
C VAL A 285 7.96 -1.85 -5.50
N LEU A 286 8.83 -1.91 -6.50
CA LEU A 286 9.75 -0.80 -6.82
C LEU A 286 9.00 0.46 -7.24
N LEU A 287 8.00 0.33 -8.12
CA LEU A 287 7.17 1.46 -8.56
C LEU A 287 6.34 2.03 -7.40
N GLY A 288 5.82 1.17 -6.52
CA GLY A 288 5.05 1.60 -5.34
C GLY A 288 5.89 2.43 -4.37
N GLY A 289 7.10 1.97 -4.05
CA GLY A 289 8.05 2.71 -3.21
C GLY A 289 8.48 4.04 -3.87
N LEU A 290 8.80 4.01 -5.17
CA LEU A 290 9.17 5.20 -5.95
C LEU A 290 8.05 6.25 -5.93
N PHE A 291 6.83 5.83 -6.22
CA PHE A 291 5.68 6.71 -6.28
C PHE A 291 5.34 7.34 -4.92
N LEU A 292 5.33 6.53 -3.84
CA LEU A 292 5.01 7.06 -2.53
C LEU A 292 6.12 7.99 -2.01
N LEU A 293 7.39 7.68 -2.24
CA LEU A 293 8.50 8.55 -1.88
C LEU A 293 8.47 9.87 -2.68
N PHE A 294 8.12 9.82 -3.97
CA PHE A 294 7.90 11.01 -4.79
C PHE A 294 6.77 11.88 -4.22
N CYS A 295 5.61 11.29 -3.93
CA CYS A 295 4.47 11.99 -3.35
C CYS A 295 4.80 12.57 -1.97
N ASP A 296 5.50 11.82 -1.12
CA ASP A 296 5.94 12.29 0.19
C ASP A 296 6.91 13.48 0.10
N THR A 297 7.84 13.41 -0.85
CA THR A 297 8.79 14.51 -1.07
C THR A 297 8.07 15.80 -1.49
N ILE A 298 7.03 15.70 -2.32
CA ILE A 298 6.18 16.86 -2.66
C ILE A 298 5.38 17.33 -1.43
N ALA A 299 4.72 16.41 -0.71
CA ALA A 299 3.90 16.72 0.45
C ALA A 299 4.63 17.57 1.51
N ARG A 300 5.92 17.28 1.73
CA ARG A 300 6.78 17.98 2.69
C ARG A 300 7.28 19.34 2.25
N ASN A 301 7.29 19.60 0.93
CA ASN A 301 7.95 20.79 0.37
C ASN A 301 6.98 21.77 -0.31
N ALA A 302 5.71 21.37 -0.54
CA ALA A 302 4.78 22.15 -1.33
C ALA A 302 4.10 23.29 -0.55
N ALA A 303 4.03 23.20 0.79
CA ALA A 303 3.40 24.24 1.62
C ALA A 303 4.10 24.35 2.98
N MET A 304 3.81 25.42 3.73
CA MET A 304 4.32 25.61 5.11
C MET A 304 3.81 24.55 6.08
N SER A 305 2.55 24.11 5.93
CA SER A 305 2.00 22.94 6.60
C SER A 305 2.09 21.74 5.66
N GLU A 306 2.45 20.57 6.19
CA GLU A 306 2.51 19.36 5.37
C GLU A 306 1.15 19.04 4.76
N ILE A 307 1.12 18.83 3.44
CA ILE A 307 -0.09 18.38 2.76
C ILE A 307 -0.29 16.90 3.05
N PRO A 308 -1.49 16.44 3.46
CA PRO A 308 -1.77 15.02 3.62
C PRO A 308 -1.43 14.23 2.37
N ILE A 309 -0.69 13.12 2.55
CA ILE A 309 -0.11 12.37 1.43
C ILE A 309 -1.18 11.72 0.55
N GLY A 310 -2.34 11.39 1.13
CA GLY A 310 -3.50 10.86 0.40
C GLY A 310 -4.04 11.82 -0.66
N ILE A 311 -3.94 13.13 -0.45
CA ILE A 311 -4.32 14.16 -1.45
C ILE A 311 -3.36 14.07 -2.63
N ILE A 312 -2.06 14.10 -2.36
CA ILE A 312 -1.02 14.08 -3.41
C ILE A 312 -1.08 12.76 -4.21
N THR A 313 -1.19 11.62 -3.52
CA THR A 313 -1.31 10.32 -4.19
C THR A 313 -2.59 10.20 -5.03
N SER A 314 -3.68 10.86 -4.61
CA SER A 314 -4.92 10.86 -5.40
C SER A 314 -4.78 11.69 -6.67
N VAL A 315 -4.22 12.89 -6.59
CA VAL A 315 -4.01 13.76 -7.76
C VAL A 315 -3.12 13.07 -8.78
N PHE A 316 -1.91 12.67 -8.37
CA PHE A 316 -0.98 12.01 -9.29
C PHE A 316 -1.45 10.63 -9.73
N GLY A 317 -2.09 9.87 -8.85
CA GLY A 317 -2.62 8.54 -9.16
C GLY A 317 -3.68 8.59 -10.25
N VAL A 318 -4.63 9.53 -10.18
CA VAL A 318 -5.66 9.72 -11.23
C VAL A 318 -5.02 10.09 -12.57
N ILE A 319 -4.09 11.07 -12.56
CA ILE A 319 -3.44 11.53 -13.79
C ILE A 319 -2.67 10.39 -14.45
N ILE A 320 -1.81 9.70 -13.68
CA ILE A 320 -0.98 8.61 -14.21
C ILE A 320 -1.86 7.45 -14.69
N PHE A 321 -2.91 7.08 -13.95
CA PHE A 321 -3.80 6.01 -14.36
C PHE A 321 -4.55 6.35 -15.65
N SER A 322 -5.05 7.57 -15.78
CA SER A 322 -5.71 8.04 -17.00
C SER A 322 -4.77 8.00 -18.21
N MET A 323 -3.52 8.42 -18.06
CA MET A 323 -2.51 8.33 -19.11
C MET A 323 -2.25 6.87 -19.52
N VAL A 324 -2.12 5.96 -18.56
CA VAL A 324 -1.89 4.54 -18.86
C VAL A 324 -3.06 3.92 -19.60
N LEU A 325 -4.30 4.26 -19.25
CA LEU A 325 -5.50 3.79 -19.95
C LEU A 325 -5.56 4.31 -21.40
N LEU A 326 -5.23 5.58 -21.62
CA LEU A 326 -5.19 6.17 -22.97
C LEU A 326 -4.12 5.51 -23.87
N VAL A 327 -2.93 5.23 -23.31
CA VAL A 327 -1.86 4.55 -24.03
C VAL A 327 -2.20 3.09 -24.30
N SER A 328 -2.87 2.41 -23.35
CA SER A 328 -3.30 1.02 -23.54
C SER A 328 -4.34 0.87 -24.64
N ARG A 329 -5.30 1.80 -24.74
CA ARG A 329 -6.33 1.81 -25.79
C ARG A 329 -5.72 1.85 -27.20
N LYS A 330 -4.77 2.77 -27.46
CA LYS A 330 -4.08 2.89 -28.76
C LYS A 330 -3.34 1.62 -29.24
N LYS A 331 -3.23 0.62 -28.40
CA LYS A 331 -2.55 -0.64 -28.72
C LYS A 331 -3.52 -1.74 -29.14
N TYR A 332 -4.83 -1.54 -28.94
CA TYR A 332 -5.89 -2.46 -29.33
C TYR A 332 -6.69 -1.95 -30.55
N ASP A 333 -6.52 -0.67 -30.90
CA ASP A 333 -6.90 -0.08 -32.19
C ASP A 333 -5.73 -0.22 -33.20
#